data_3b060ff95c6eed364221247b2a61fe49
#
_entry.id   3b060ff95c6eed364221247b2a61fe49
#
_cell.length_a   1.000
_cell.length_b   1.000
_cell.length_c   1.000
_cell.angle_alpha   90.00
_cell.angle_beta   90.00
_cell.angle_gamma   90.00
#
_symmetry.space_group_name_H-M   'P 1'
#
loop_
_entity.id
_entity.type
_entity.pdbx_description
1 polymer ?
#
loop_
_entity_poly.entity_id
_entity_poly.type
_entity_poly.pdbx_seq_one_letter_code
_entity_poly.pdbx_strand_id
1 'polypeptide(L)'
;MLVKNPNWRANVRPTSDVAIMAAEYVNWGRGNTILPFQVEFLNNAFQRKKDGTWKYKRVALNMPRQNGKTKILTAPILYYLFVLGLNVLVTAHEQIAANKIMEDLKDAIDSNPELKAEVTHFSTTMGRERLQLRNGAFVRFRSRKSASAGMGGTFDLVIFDEAQELRSEYEAMITKTLKTRRMAMIIYTGTPFLPSSIGDTFNVFLDNAEEDDMAYAVRYGIDDETADIEDEQLWALTNPLYPDVIPREAFLTDVAIAKQGGADGLIDFRIQDLGLWWADSIPPAIPMDLWDSAYSDLQHDRDTLVYALTFDPATSTLALSAAASTEEVTVGSQRYDK
;
A
#
# COMPACT_ATOMS: atom_id res chain seq x y z
N MET A 1 -10.46 8.62 -10.01
CA MET A 1 -9.44 8.84 -11.06
C MET A 1 -8.22 7.99 -10.74
N LEU A 2 -7.91 7.01 -11.55
CA LEU A 2 -6.67 6.22 -11.48
C LEU A 2 -5.70 6.67 -12.58
N VAL A 3 -4.43 6.89 -12.22
CA VAL A 3 -3.36 7.23 -13.17
C VAL A 3 -2.34 6.10 -13.14
N LYS A 4 -2.14 5.43 -14.29
CA LYS A 4 -1.14 4.36 -14.43
C LYS A 4 0.15 4.95 -15.00
N ASN A 5 1.28 4.65 -14.36
CA ASN A 5 2.63 5.03 -14.79
C ASN A 5 2.72 6.48 -15.34
N PRO A 6 2.41 7.50 -14.54
CA PRO A 6 2.47 8.88 -14.98
C PRO A 6 3.89 9.26 -15.47
N ASN A 7 3.98 10.23 -16.39
CA ASN A 7 5.27 10.70 -16.86
C ASN A 7 5.97 11.55 -15.80
N TRP A 8 6.62 10.90 -14.85
CA TRP A 8 7.28 11.52 -13.70
C TRP A 8 8.58 12.29 -14.03
N ARG A 9 9.07 12.19 -15.27
CA ARG A 9 10.27 12.94 -15.72
C ARG A 9 9.97 14.36 -16.17
N ALA A 10 8.69 14.73 -16.23
CA ALA A 10 8.30 16.10 -16.54
C ALA A 10 8.78 17.05 -15.42
N ASN A 11 9.22 18.24 -15.81
CA ASN A 11 9.59 19.28 -14.84
C ASN A 11 8.32 19.88 -14.24
N VAL A 12 7.90 19.35 -13.10
CA VAL A 12 6.69 19.75 -12.38
C VAL A 12 7.06 20.65 -11.22
N ARG A 13 6.40 21.82 -11.12
CA ARG A 13 6.59 22.74 -10.01
C ARG A 13 5.56 22.46 -8.90
N PRO A 14 5.93 22.64 -7.62
CA PRO A 14 4.96 22.63 -6.52
C PRO A 14 3.91 23.72 -6.72
N THR A 15 2.63 23.35 -6.72
CA THR A 15 1.48 24.26 -6.87
C THR A 15 0.44 24.07 -5.78
N SER A 16 0.30 22.89 -5.21
CA SER A 16 -0.51 22.70 -4.01
C SER A 16 0.26 23.13 -2.76
N ASP A 17 -0.47 23.63 -1.75
CA ASP A 17 0.13 24.01 -0.47
C ASP A 17 0.94 22.88 0.15
N VAL A 18 0.47 21.62 -0.02
CA VAL A 18 1.16 20.44 0.50
C VAL A 18 2.46 20.16 -0.26
N ALA A 19 2.46 20.34 -1.59
CA ALA A 19 3.68 20.17 -2.39
C ALA A 19 4.72 21.28 -2.10
N ILE A 20 4.27 22.51 -1.84
CA ILE A 20 5.14 23.61 -1.44
C ILE A 20 5.77 23.30 -0.07
N MET A 21 4.97 22.88 0.90
CA MET A 21 5.47 22.46 2.21
C MET A 21 6.45 21.28 2.10
N ALA A 22 6.19 20.34 1.20
CA ALA A 22 7.10 19.23 0.93
C ALA A 22 8.47 19.71 0.42
N ALA A 23 8.47 20.66 -0.49
CA ALA A 23 9.71 21.21 -1.06
C ALA A 23 10.54 21.99 -0.04
N GLU A 24 9.87 22.67 0.90
CA GLU A 24 10.51 23.55 1.88
C GLU A 24 10.96 22.83 3.15
N TYR A 25 10.17 21.89 3.65
CA TYR A 25 10.35 21.35 5.01
C TYR A 25 10.72 19.88 5.08
N VAL A 26 10.54 19.10 4.00
CA VAL A 26 10.89 17.67 4.02
C VAL A 26 12.35 17.47 3.63
N ASN A 27 13.09 16.76 4.46
CA ASN A 27 14.45 16.33 4.13
C ASN A 27 14.40 15.12 3.18
N TRP A 28 14.63 15.34 1.89
CA TRP A 28 14.58 14.33 0.85
C TRP A 28 15.87 13.49 0.72
N GLY A 29 16.90 13.79 1.53
CA GLY A 29 18.19 13.13 1.46
C GLY A 29 19.09 13.75 0.38
N ARG A 30 19.62 12.96 -0.54
CA ARG A 30 20.59 13.41 -1.56
C ARG A 30 20.15 14.71 -2.23
N GLY A 31 20.80 15.82 -1.85
CA GLY A 31 20.54 17.15 -2.39
C GLY A 31 19.26 17.84 -1.86
N ASN A 32 18.57 17.29 -0.89
CA ASN A 32 17.34 17.87 -0.28
C ASN A 32 16.30 18.36 -1.29
N THR A 33 16.13 17.64 -2.39
CA THR A 33 15.23 18.05 -3.46
C THR A 33 14.09 17.05 -3.62
N ILE A 34 12.87 17.57 -3.58
CA ILE A 34 11.68 16.79 -3.93
C ILE A 34 11.73 16.38 -5.40
N LEU A 35 11.39 15.14 -5.71
CA LEU A 35 11.42 14.62 -7.08
C LEU A 35 10.12 14.94 -7.85
N PRO A 36 10.19 15.05 -9.18
CA PRO A 36 9.04 15.41 -10.00
C PRO A 36 7.80 14.57 -9.76
N PHE A 37 7.91 13.25 -9.62
CA PHE A 37 6.77 12.37 -9.37
C PHE A 37 6.09 12.64 -8.01
N GLN A 38 6.87 13.02 -7.01
CA GLN A 38 6.37 13.37 -5.68
C GLN A 38 5.61 14.70 -5.73
N VAL A 39 6.16 15.68 -6.46
CA VAL A 39 5.48 16.96 -6.70
C VAL A 39 4.17 16.75 -7.45
N GLU A 40 4.18 15.95 -8.51
CA GLU A 40 2.98 15.65 -9.30
C GLU A 40 1.91 14.98 -8.46
N PHE A 41 2.29 13.95 -7.70
CA PHE A 41 1.37 13.28 -6.79
C PHE A 41 0.75 14.26 -5.78
N LEU A 42 1.56 15.05 -5.09
CA LEU A 42 1.08 15.99 -4.08
C LEU A 42 0.24 17.13 -4.68
N ASN A 43 0.59 17.63 -5.87
CA ASN A 43 -0.20 18.63 -6.58
C ASN A 43 -1.61 18.12 -6.92
N ASN A 44 -1.70 16.89 -7.41
CA ASN A 44 -2.96 16.30 -7.82
C ASN A 44 -3.80 15.79 -6.65
N ALA A 45 -3.18 15.13 -5.69
CA ALA A 45 -3.86 14.59 -4.51
C ALA A 45 -4.50 15.68 -3.64
N PHE A 46 -3.85 16.83 -3.52
CA PHE A 46 -4.27 17.91 -2.62
C PHE A 46 -4.92 19.10 -3.34
N GLN A 47 -5.69 18.82 -4.40
CA GLN A 47 -6.55 19.82 -5.04
C GLN A 47 -7.71 20.22 -4.12
N ARG A 48 -8.05 21.52 -4.15
CA ARG A 48 -9.19 22.05 -3.40
C ARG A 48 -10.39 22.32 -4.30
N LYS A 49 -11.57 22.15 -3.72
CA LYS A 49 -12.84 22.65 -4.28
C LYS A 49 -12.97 24.17 -4.00
N LYS A 50 -13.95 24.82 -4.64
CA LYS A 50 -14.24 26.25 -4.46
C LYS A 50 -14.58 26.62 -3.00
N ASP A 51 -15.12 25.67 -2.23
CA ASP A 51 -15.47 25.84 -0.82
C ASP A 51 -14.27 25.62 0.14
N GLY A 52 -13.08 25.41 -0.40
CA GLY A 52 -11.83 25.17 0.32
C GLY A 52 -11.66 23.74 0.85
N THR A 53 -12.61 22.84 0.64
CA THR A 53 -12.46 21.42 0.99
C THR A 53 -11.61 20.65 -0.04
N TRP A 54 -11.12 19.48 0.33
CA TRP A 54 -10.39 18.62 -0.59
C TRP A 54 -11.30 18.10 -1.70
N LYS A 55 -10.79 18.10 -2.92
CA LYS A 55 -11.47 17.49 -4.07
C LYS A 55 -11.60 15.98 -3.87
N TYR A 56 -10.53 15.34 -3.45
CA TYR A 56 -10.49 13.91 -3.19
C TYR A 56 -10.55 13.62 -1.69
N LYS A 57 -11.28 12.59 -1.34
CA LYS A 57 -11.42 12.11 0.05
C LYS A 57 -10.59 10.87 0.30
N ARG A 58 -10.29 10.13 -0.77
CA ARG A 58 -9.44 8.94 -0.75
C ARG A 58 -8.33 9.10 -1.79
N VAL A 59 -7.10 8.91 -1.35
CA VAL A 59 -5.91 9.09 -2.19
C VAL A 59 -5.04 7.85 -2.06
N ALA A 60 -4.51 7.31 -3.16
CA ALA A 60 -3.62 6.16 -3.13
C ALA A 60 -2.34 6.38 -3.95
N LEU A 61 -1.26 5.80 -3.44
CA LEU A 61 0.00 5.66 -4.15
C LEU A 61 0.47 4.21 -4.04
N ASN A 62 0.35 3.48 -5.16
CA ASN A 62 0.86 2.12 -5.31
C ASN A 62 2.11 2.14 -6.20
N MET A 63 3.19 1.57 -5.73
CA MET A 63 4.45 1.46 -6.49
C MET A 63 5.36 0.38 -5.89
N PRO A 64 6.35 -0.11 -6.65
CA PRO A 64 7.34 -1.06 -6.19
C PRO A 64 8.03 -0.62 -4.89
N ARG A 65 8.71 -1.56 -4.23
CA ARG A 65 9.45 -1.28 -3.00
C ARG A 65 10.55 -0.24 -3.24
N GLN A 66 11.00 0.41 -2.17
CA GLN A 66 12.14 1.35 -2.13
C GLN A 66 12.01 2.60 -3.04
N ASN A 67 10.84 2.91 -3.57
CA ASN A 67 10.58 4.07 -4.41
C ASN A 67 10.13 5.33 -3.63
N GLY A 68 10.40 5.42 -2.34
CA GLY A 68 10.20 6.66 -1.56
C GLY A 68 8.75 6.97 -1.15
N LYS A 69 7.83 5.99 -1.20
CA LYS A 69 6.41 6.13 -0.80
C LYS A 69 6.23 6.76 0.58
N THR A 70 6.90 6.16 1.56
CA THR A 70 6.76 6.55 2.98
C THR A 70 7.19 7.99 3.22
N LYS A 71 8.22 8.47 2.52
CA LYS A 71 8.74 9.82 2.71
C LYS A 71 7.78 10.91 2.24
N ILE A 72 6.99 10.65 1.20
CA ILE A 72 5.94 11.57 0.73
C ILE A 72 4.93 11.89 1.85
N LEU A 73 4.68 10.95 2.76
CA LEU A 73 3.69 11.08 3.82
C LEU A 73 4.03 12.15 4.85
N THR A 74 5.30 12.52 4.98
CA THR A 74 5.73 13.59 5.89
C THR A 74 5.06 14.93 5.56
N ALA A 75 4.94 15.28 4.28
CA ALA A 75 4.36 16.56 3.86
C ALA A 75 2.89 16.75 4.25
N PRO A 76 1.96 15.83 3.95
CA PRO A 76 0.57 15.97 4.40
C PRO A 76 0.44 15.96 5.94
N ILE A 77 1.28 15.23 6.65
CA ILE A 77 1.28 15.26 8.12
C ILE A 77 1.65 16.66 8.62
N LEU A 78 2.75 17.22 8.13
CA LEU A 78 3.17 18.59 8.46
C LEU A 78 2.05 19.60 8.15
N TYR A 79 1.46 19.51 6.96
CA TYR A 79 0.41 20.43 6.53
C TYR A 79 -0.83 20.38 7.43
N TYR A 80 -1.30 19.18 7.76
CA TYR A 80 -2.45 19.03 8.65
C TYR A 80 -2.17 19.56 10.06
N LEU A 81 -0.99 19.31 10.61
CA LEU A 81 -0.61 19.74 11.95
C LEU A 81 -0.35 21.24 12.04
N PHE A 82 0.54 21.77 11.20
CA PHE A 82 1.06 23.12 11.35
C PHE A 82 0.23 24.19 10.64
N VAL A 83 -0.39 23.84 9.50
CA VAL A 83 -1.18 24.81 8.71
C VAL A 83 -2.66 24.72 9.05
N LEU A 84 -3.23 23.51 9.10
CA LEU A 84 -4.65 23.33 9.36
C LEU A 84 -4.99 23.24 10.86
N GLY A 85 -4.04 22.90 11.72
CA GLY A 85 -4.29 22.66 13.15
C GLY A 85 -5.16 21.44 13.42
N LEU A 86 -5.02 20.38 12.60
CA LEU A 86 -5.90 19.22 12.57
C LEU A 86 -5.16 17.93 12.94
N ASN A 87 -5.92 16.94 13.38
CA ASN A 87 -5.39 15.68 13.93
C ASN A 87 -5.12 14.64 12.85
N VAL A 88 -4.01 13.90 13.01
CA VAL A 88 -3.56 12.88 12.08
C VAL A 88 -3.43 11.53 12.78
N LEU A 89 -3.85 10.46 12.10
CA LEU A 89 -3.55 9.07 12.45
C LEU A 89 -2.69 8.45 11.36
N VAL A 90 -1.55 7.94 11.72
CA VAL A 90 -0.68 7.13 10.85
C VAL A 90 -0.74 5.69 11.33
N THR A 91 -1.04 4.79 10.41
CA THR A 91 -1.00 3.35 10.71
C THR A 91 -0.21 2.60 9.65
N ALA A 92 0.54 1.58 10.11
CA ALA A 92 1.22 0.61 9.25
C ALA A 92 0.92 -0.81 9.74
N HIS A 93 1.23 -1.82 8.92
CA HIS A 93 1.09 -3.19 9.36
C HIS A 93 1.92 -3.47 10.61
N GLU A 94 3.20 -3.10 10.56
CA GLU A 94 4.16 -3.23 11.65
C GLU A 94 4.44 -1.87 12.34
N GLN A 95 4.77 -1.91 13.63
CA GLN A 95 5.13 -0.68 14.37
C GLN A 95 6.43 -0.05 13.84
N ILE A 96 7.36 -0.87 13.34
CA ILE A 96 8.62 -0.41 12.75
C ILE A 96 8.36 0.51 11.54
N ALA A 97 7.41 0.16 10.68
CA ALA A 97 7.05 0.99 9.53
C ALA A 97 6.41 2.32 9.97
N ALA A 98 5.51 2.30 10.96
CA ALA A 98 4.93 3.52 11.52
C ALA A 98 6.00 4.42 12.18
N ASN A 99 6.98 3.82 12.87
CA ASN A 99 8.09 4.56 13.49
C ASN A 99 9.00 5.22 12.46
N LYS A 100 9.18 4.61 11.28
CA LYS A 100 9.95 5.21 10.19
C LYS A 100 9.35 6.54 9.73
N ILE A 101 8.01 6.59 9.60
CA ILE A 101 7.30 7.84 9.27
C ILE A 101 7.46 8.88 10.39
N MET A 102 7.43 8.42 11.64
CA MET A 102 7.65 9.29 12.80
C MET A 102 9.06 9.89 12.83
N GLU A 103 10.08 9.09 12.48
CA GLU A 103 11.47 9.55 12.38
C GLU A 103 11.63 10.59 11.26
N ASP A 104 11.11 10.33 10.06
CA ASP A 104 11.14 11.28 8.94
C ASP A 104 10.42 12.59 9.29
N LEU A 105 9.30 12.52 10.00
CA LEU A 105 8.59 13.71 10.51
C LEU A 105 9.42 14.47 11.54
N LYS A 106 10.05 13.75 12.46
CA LYS A 106 10.90 14.34 13.49
C LYS A 106 12.10 15.06 12.86
N ASP A 107 12.75 14.45 11.89
CA ASP A 107 13.89 15.04 11.20
C ASP A 107 13.50 16.34 10.47
N ALA A 108 12.35 16.36 9.82
CA ALA A 108 11.81 17.57 9.18
C ALA A 108 11.57 18.70 10.19
N ILE A 109 10.98 18.38 11.34
CA ILE A 109 10.69 19.35 12.42
C ILE A 109 11.97 19.83 13.09
N ASP A 110 12.89 18.93 13.42
CA ASP A 110 14.15 19.27 14.11
C ASP A 110 15.06 20.14 13.24
N SER A 111 14.98 19.99 11.91
CA SER A 111 15.71 20.82 10.95
C SER A 111 15.17 22.23 10.80
N ASN A 112 13.98 22.52 11.34
CA ASN A 112 13.29 23.80 11.22
C ASN A 112 12.96 24.38 12.60
N PRO A 113 13.70 25.42 13.07
CA PRO A 113 13.49 26.01 14.40
C PRO A 113 12.07 26.50 14.65
N GLU A 114 11.39 27.03 13.62
CA GLU A 114 10.01 27.52 13.72
C GLU A 114 9.03 26.37 13.97
N LEU A 115 9.15 25.27 13.23
CA LEU A 115 8.30 24.08 13.45
C LEU A 115 8.60 23.47 14.82
N LYS A 116 9.88 23.39 15.19
CA LYS A 116 10.30 22.82 16.48
C LYS A 116 9.75 23.59 17.67
N ALA A 117 9.67 24.91 17.59
CA ALA A 117 9.15 25.76 18.65
C ALA A 117 7.64 25.52 18.96
N GLU A 118 6.89 25.00 17.98
CA GLU A 118 5.47 24.70 18.14
C GLU A 118 5.21 23.32 18.79
N VAL A 119 6.22 22.45 18.88
CA VAL A 119 6.07 21.10 19.48
C VAL A 119 6.04 21.21 21.00
N THR A 120 4.95 20.76 21.61
CA THR A 120 4.79 20.74 23.08
C THR A 120 5.02 19.37 23.69
N HIS A 121 4.82 18.29 22.91
CA HIS A 121 5.00 16.93 23.38
C HIS A 121 5.46 16.02 22.24
N PHE A 122 6.46 15.20 22.51
CA PHE A 122 6.90 14.13 21.61
C PHE A 122 7.19 12.87 22.42
N SER A 123 6.52 11.77 22.09
CA SER A 123 6.69 10.48 22.75
C SER A 123 7.00 9.38 21.74
N THR A 124 8.06 8.63 22.00
CA THR A 124 8.45 7.40 21.29
C THR A 124 8.14 6.15 22.09
N THR A 125 7.44 6.29 23.22
CA THR A 125 7.09 5.16 24.10
C THR A 125 6.15 4.22 23.35
N MET A 126 6.50 2.92 23.34
CA MET A 126 5.71 1.87 22.70
C MET A 126 4.23 1.94 23.07
N GLY A 127 3.35 1.97 22.06
CA GLY A 127 1.91 2.11 22.20
C GLY A 127 1.43 3.52 22.56
N ARG A 128 2.33 4.50 22.68
CA ARG A 128 2.03 5.91 22.99
C ARG A 128 2.74 6.88 22.05
N GLU A 129 3.18 6.40 20.89
CA GLU A 129 3.89 7.21 19.91
C GLU A 129 2.98 8.35 19.43
N ARG A 130 3.39 9.57 19.75
CA ARG A 130 2.60 10.78 19.51
C ARG A 130 3.49 12.02 19.45
N LEU A 131 3.13 12.93 18.55
CA LEU A 131 3.59 14.31 18.57
C LEU A 131 2.38 15.24 18.76
N GLN A 132 2.52 16.28 19.55
CA GLN A 132 1.49 17.28 19.78
C GLN A 132 2.07 18.68 19.68
N LEU A 133 1.30 19.59 19.08
CA LEU A 133 1.63 20.98 18.91
C LEU A 133 0.95 21.87 19.94
N ARG A 134 1.42 23.10 20.06
CA ARG A 134 0.88 24.17 20.94
C ARG A 134 -0.59 24.51 20.61
N ASN A 135 -0.98 24.43 19.32
CA ASN A 135 -2.37 24.64 18.88
C ASN A 135 -3.32 23.49 19.26
N GLY A 136 -2.81 22.43 19.89
CA GLY A 136 -3.56 21.25 20.30
C GLY A 136 -3.61 20.12 19.25
N ALA A 137 -3.23 20.40 18.01
CA ALA A 137 -3.16 19.37 16.96
C ALA A 137 -2.13 18.30 17.31
N PHE A 138 -2.41 17.06 16.88
CA PHE A 138 -1.51 15.96 17.17
C PHE A 138 -1.51 14.92 16.03
N VAL A 139 -0.42 14.17 15.96
CA VAL A 139 -0.35 12.92 15.19
C VAL A 139 -0.10 11.74 16.12
N ARG A 140 -0.74 10.62 15.83
CA ARG A 140 -0.50 9.32 16.48
C ARG A 140 0.02 8.32 15.45
N PHE A 141 0.95 7.48 15.89
CA PHE A 141 1.52 6.39 15.09
C PHE A 141 1.14 5.06 15.71
N ARG A 142 0.60 4.12 14.92
CA ARG A 142 0.07 2.85 15.42
C ARG A 142 0.33 1.70 14.47
N SER A 143 0.62 0.53 15.02
CA SER A 143 0.58 -0.73 14.28
C SER A 143 -0.84 -1.26 14.21
N ARG A 144 -1.24 -1.81 13.06
CA ARG A 144 -2.52 -2.50 12.88
C ARG A 144 -2.58 -3.89 13.53
N LYS A 145 -1.43 -4.47 13.88
CA LYS A 145 -1.38 -5.73 14.67
C LYS A 145 -1.91 -5.57 16.10
N SER A 146 -2.00 -4.36 16.62
CA SER A 146 -2.55 -4.10 17.95
C SER A 146 -4.07 -3.92 17.87
N ALA A 147 -4.82 -4.75 18.57
CA ALA A 147 -6.29 -4.72 18.59
C ALA A 147 -6.90 -3.38 19.07
N SER A 148 -6.14 -2.56 19.78
CA SER A 148 -6.55 -1.21 20.24
C SER A 148 -6.10 -0.09 19.33
N ALA A 149 -5.46 -0.40 18.20
CA ALA A 149 -4.91 0.59 17.29
C ALA A 149 -6.04 1.43 16.64
N GLY A 150 -6.14 2.69 17.01
CA GLY A 150 -7.14 3.61 16.45
C GLY A 150 -8.42 3.77 17.25
N MET A 151 -8.67 3.00 18.31
CA MET A 151 -9.78 3.25 19.20
C MET A 151 -9.48 4.46 20.10
N GLY A 152 -10.27 5.49 19.99
CA GLY A 152 -10.22 6.68 20.84
C GLY A 152 -9.47 7.86 20.21
N GLY A 153 -10.19 8.64 19.44
CA GLY A 153 -9.76 9.90 18.87
C GLY A 153 -10.59 10.26 17.66
N THR A 154 -10.64 11.57 17.37
CA THR A 154 -11.21 12.08 16.13
C THR A 154 -10.05 12.59 15.30
N PHE A 155 -9.97 12.10 14.06
CA PHE A 155 -8.89 12.43 13.14
C PHE A 155 -9.45 13.13 11.91
N ASP A 156 -8.61 13.92 11.27
CA ASP A 156 -8.94 14.63 10.03
C ASP A 156 -8.20 14.03 8.84
N LEU A 157 -7.00 13.50 9.09
CA LEU A 157 -6.22 12.72 8.14
C LEU A 157 -5.94 11.34 8.72
N VAL A 158 -6.20 10.31 7.93
CA VAL A 158 -5.79 8.94 8.22
C VAL A 158 -4.85 8.45 7.13
N ILE A 159 -3.73 7.90 7.52
CA ILE A 159 -2.73 7.32 6.62
C ILE A 159 -2.64 5.83 6.90
N PHE A 160 -2.88 5.03 5.87
CA PHE A 160 -2.65 3.60 5.83
C PHE A 160 -1.40 3.32 5.01
N ASP A 161 -0.24 3.23 5.65
CA ASP A 161 0.98 2.74 4.99
C ASP A 161 0.99 1.21 5.00
N GLU A 162 1.68 0.59 4.04
CA GLU A 162 1.59 -0.85 3.78
C GLU A 162 0.14 -1.31 3.59
N ALA A 163 -0.61 -0.59 2.74
CA ALA A 163 -2.05 -0.81 2.56
C ALA A 163 -2.39 -2.17 1.93
N GLN A 164 -1.43 -2.86 1.29
CA GLN A 164 -1.58 -4.25 0.85
C GLN A 164 -1.85 -5.21 2.03
N GLU A 165 -1.55 -4.80 3.27
CA GLU A 165 -1.82 -5.55 4.50
C GLU A 165 -3.05 -5.02 5.26
N LEU A 166 -3.87 -4.17 4.62
CA LEU A 166 -5.03 -3.54 5.27
C LEU A 166 -6.28 -4.41 5.12
N ARG A 167 -6.86 -4.79 6.25
CA ARG A 167 -8.13 -5.53 6.30
C ARG A 167 -9.34 -4.58 6.36
N SER A 168 -10.42 -4.96 5.71
CA SER A 168 -11.66 -4.20 5.60
C SER A 168 -12.29 -3.84 6.95
N GLU A 169 -12.22 -4.72 7.93
CA GLU A 169 -12.77 -4.46 9.27
C GLU A 169 -12.04 -3.30 9.94
N TYR A 170 -10.71 -3.25 9.79
CA TYR A 170 -9.90 -2.19 10.37
C TYR A 170 -10.15 -0.85 9.67
N GLU A 171 -10.19 -0.85 8.34
CA GLU A 171 -10.54 0.33 7.56
C GLU A 171 -11.92 0.88 7.95
N ALA A 172 -12.94 0.02 7.98
CA ALA A 172 -14.30 0.41 8.34
C ALA A 172 -14.41 0.99 9.75
N MET A 173 -13.64 0.48 10.70
CA MET A 173 -13.59 1.01 12.06
C MET A 173 -13.01 2.43 12.10
N ILE A 174 -11.90 2.66 11.42
CA ILE A 174 -11.19 3.95 11.43
C ILE A 174 -11.93 5.01 10.62
N THR A 175 -12.47 4.66 9.47
CA THR A 175 -13.17 5.64 8.60
C THR A 175 -14.40 6.25 9.25
N LYS A 176 -15.03 5.55 10.20
CA LYS A 176 -16.13 6.11 11.01
C LYS A 176 -15.70 7.35 11.81
N THR A 177 -14.43 7.47 12.18
CA THR A 177 -13.90 8.62 12.94
C THR A 177 -13.82 9.89 12.10
N LEU A 178 -13.87 9.77 10.78
CA LEU A 178 -13.76 10.88 9.82
C LEU A 178 -15.11 11.51 9.44
N LYS A 179 -16.25 10.84 9.72
CA LYS A 179 -17.58 11.23 9.21
C LYS A 179 -17.98 12.68 9.45
N THR A 180 -17.60 13.25 10.59
CA THR A 180 -17.96 14.60 10.99
C THR A 180 -16.91 15.66 10.62
N ARG A 181 -15.86 15.24 9.92
CA ARG A 181 -14.70 16.11 9.67
C ARG A 181 -14.77 16.72 8.28
N ARG A 182 -14.75 18.06 8.21
CA ARG A 182 -14.84 18.80 6.94
C ARG A 182 -13.63 18.56 6.03
N MET A 183 -12.44 18.50 6.64
CA MET A 183 -11.16 18.29 5.94
C MET A 183 -10.71 16.83 5.94
N ALA A 184 -11.67 15.91 6.13
CA ALA A 184 -11.36 14.48 6.15
C ALA A 184 -10.68 14.02 4.86
N MET A 185 -9.60 13.24 5.02
CA MET A 185 -8.91 12.56 3.93
C MET A 185 -8.31 11.23 4.42
N ILE A 186 -8.28 10.25 3.54
CA ILE A 186 -7.59 8.98 3.74
C ILE A 186 -6.51 8.88 2.66
N ILE A 187 -5.30 8.54 3.08
CA ILE A 187 -4.17 8.25 2.19
C ILE A 187 -3.79 6.79 2.36
N TYR A 188 -3.70 6.07 1.25
CA TYR A 188 -3.20 4.71 1.17
C TYR A 188 -1.86 4.72 0.46
N THR A 189 -0.85 4.11 1.05
CA THR A 189 0.42 3.82 0.36
C THR A 189 0.72 2.34 0.47
N GLY A 190 1.11 1.73 -0.64
CA GLY A 190 1.36 0.29 -0.67
C GLY A 190 2.22 -0.16 -1.83
N THR A 191 2.57 -1.41 -1.79
CA THR A 191 3.13 -2.17 -2.91
C THR A 191 2.03 -3.04 -3.52
N PRO A 192 2.24 -3.62 -4.70
CA PRO A 192 1.39 -4.69 -5.19
C PRO A 192 1.27 -5.82 -4.17
N PHE A 193 0.16 -6.54 -4.24
CA PHE A 193 -0.09 -7.68 -3.38
C PHE A 193 0.87 -8.81 -3.67
N LEU A 194 1.40 -9.40 -2.62
CA LEU A 194 2.05 -10.71 -2.66
C LEU A 194 1.01 -11.80 -2.36
N PRO A 195 1.24 -13.05 -2.78
CA PRO A 195 0.38 -14.17 -2.39
C PRO A 195 0.22 -14.33 -0.87
N SER A 196 1.17 -13.81 -0.09
CA SER A 196 1.15 -13.81 1.39
C SER A 196 0.47 -12.58 2.00
N SER A 197 0.08 -11.59 1.22
CA SER A 197 -0.59 -10.38 1.75
C SER A 197 -1.98 -10.73 2.32
N ILE A 198 -2.30 -10.15 3.45
CA ILE A 198 -3.54 -10.44 4.19
C ILE A 198 -4.62 -9.37 4.02
N GLY A 199 -4.31 -8.28 3.33
CA GLY A 199 -5.26 -7.19 3.08
C GLY A 199 -6.28 -7.55 2.01
N ASP A 200 -7.42 -6.89 2.05
CA ASP A 200 -8.56 -7.12 1.15
C ASP A 200 -9.19 -5.82 0.62
N THR A 201 -8.72 -4.64 1.05
CA THR A 201 -9.37 -3.37 0.70
C THR A 201 -8.61 -2.58 -0.36
N PHE A 202 -7.29 -2.66 -0.35
CA PHE A 202 -6.45 -1.77 -1.18
C PHE A 202 -6.58 -2.06 -2.68
N ASN A 203 -6.65 -3.34 -3.07
CA ASN A 203 -6.90 -3.73 -4.44
C ASN A 203 -8.29 -3.26 -4.89
N VAL A 204 -9.32 -3.59 -4.10
CA VAL A 204 -10.68 -3.17 -4.38
C VAL A 204 -10.79 -1.65 -4.54
N PHE A 205 -10.07 -0.89 -3.70
CA PHE A 205 -10.03 0.56 -3.86
C PHE A 205 -9.38 1.00 -5.16
N LEU A 206 -8.23 0.41 -5.52
CA LEU A 206 -7.48 0.78 -6.74
C LEU A 206 -8.26 0.39 -8.01
N ASP A 207 -8.90 -0.78 -8.03
CA ASP A 207 -9.68 -1.26 -9.17
C ASP A 207 -10.92 -0.38 -9.43
N ASN A 208 -11.52 0.17 -8.37
CA ASN A 208 -12.71 1.04 -8.47
C ASN A 208 -12.37 2.55 -8.46
N ALA A 209 -11.11 2.94 -8.41
CA ALA A 209 -10.72 4.36 -8.28
C ALA A 209 -11.06 5.21 -9.51
N GLU A 210 -11.26 4.62 -10.68
CA GLU A 210 -11.68 5.34 -11.90
C GLU A 210 -13.15 5.76 -11.82
N GLU A 211 -13.97 4.97 -11.16
CA GLU A 211 -15.43 5.20 -11.05
C GLU A 211 -15.79 6.11 -9.86
N ASP A 212 -14.83 6.43 -8.98
CA ASP A 212 -15.04 7.28 -7.81
C ASP A 212 -14.51 8.70 -8.03
N ASP A 213 -15.40 9.66 -8.21
CA ASP A 213 -15.05 11.08 -8.34
C ASP A 213 -14.34 11.69 -7.13
N MET A 214 -14.46 11.04 -5.96
CA MET A 214 -13.79 11.46 -4.73
C MET A 214 -12.48 10.72 -4.48
N ALA A 215 -12.05 9.86 -5.41
CA ALA A 215 -10.81 9.13 -5.34
C ALA A 215 -9.76 9.67 -6.32
N TYR A 216 -8.50 9.67 -5.88
CA TYR A 216 -7.33 9.87 -6.72
C TYR A 216 -6.31 8.77 -6.42
N ALA A 217 -5.91 8.02 -7.41
CA ALA A 217 -4.95 6.95 -7.25
C ALA A 217 -3.87 7.02 -8.33
N VAL A 218 -2.64 6.73 -7.94
CA VAL A 218 -1.50 6.56 -8.83
C VAL A 218 -0.94 5.17 -8.64
N ARG A 219 -0.75 4.46 -9.75
CA ARG A 219 -0.14 3.13 -9.79
C ARG A 219 1.06 3.12 -10.71
N TYR A 220 2.19 2.71 -10.19
CA TYR A 220 3.39 2.38 -10.95
C TYR A 220 3.52 0.86 -11.01
N GLY A 221 3.53 0.30 -12.21
CA GLY A 221 3.62 -1.14 -12.36
C GLY A 221 3.22 -1.62 -13.76
N ILE A 222 3.31 -2.92 -13.95
CA ILE A 222 2.95 -3.65 -15.17
C ILE A 222 1.69 -4.49 -14.94
N ASP A 223 1.01 -4.84 -16.05
CA ASP A 223 -0.14 -5.75 -16.05
C ASP A 223 0.21 -7.09 -16.74
N ASP A 224 1.41 -7.23 -17.31
CA ASP A 224 1.86 -8.42 -18.05
C ASP A 224 2.73 -9.33 -17.16
N GLU A 225 2.20 -10.51 -16.84
CA GLU A 225 2.90 -11.53 -16.04
C GLU A 225 4.10 -12.14 -16.76
N THR A 226 4.16 -12.01 -18.09
CA THR A 226 5.24 -12.54 -18.91
C THR A 226 6.33 -11.52 -19.23
N ALA A 227 6.18 -10.28 -18.72
CA ALA A 227 7.10 -9.20 -18.97
C ALA A 227 8.56 -9.59 -18.73
N ASP A 228 9.44 -9.16 -19.63
CA ASP A 228 10.86 -9.41 -19.52
C ASP A 228 11.46 -8.65 -18.34
N ILE A 229 11.98 -9.37 -17.36
CA ILE A 229 12.60 -8.79 -16.17
C ILE A 229 13.92 -8.07 -16.45
N GLU A 230 14.53 -8.25 -17.62
CA GLU A 230 15.76 -7.59 -18.04
C GLU A 230 15.50 -6.31 -18.86
N ASP A 231 14.23 -5.98 -19.15
CA ASP A 231 13.89 -4.77 -19.88
C ASP A 231 14.07 -3.52 -18.99
N GLU A 232 15.16 -2.78 -19.24
CA GLU A 232 15.47 -1.55 -18.53
C GLU A 232 14.44 -0.44 -18.76
N GLN A 233 13.63 -0.51 -19.84
CA GLN A 233 12.54 0.45 -20.07
C GLN A 233 11.42 0.22 -19.09
N LEU A 234 11.14 -1.04 -18.74
CA LEU A 234 10.17 -1.39 -17.69
C LEU A 234 10.67 -0.95 -16.31
N TRP A 235 11.98 -1.14 -16.01
CA TRP A 235 12.54 -0.62 -14.76
C TRP A 235 12.32 0.89 -14.64
N ALA A 236 12.65 1.64 -15.71
CA ALA A 236 12.47 3.08 -15.75
C ALA A 236 11.00 3.52 -15.72
N LEU A 237 10.08 2.73 -16.24
CA LEU A 237 8.65 3.03 -16.27
C LEU A 237 8.02 2.85 -14.88
N THR A 238 8.41 1.78 -14.18
CA THR A 238 7.75 1.38 -12.94
C THR A 238 8.43 1.91 -11.68
N ASN A 239 9.69 2.34 -11.79
CA ASN A 239 10.48 2.82 -10.66
C ASN A 239 10.93 4.27 -10.84
N PRO A 240 10.20 5.22 -10.26
CA PRO A 240 10.54 6.65 -10.39
C PRO A 240 11.90 7.06 -9.81
N LEU A 241 12.52 6.23 -8.99
CA LEU A 241 13.87 6.46 -8.47
C LEU A 241 15.00 5.91 -9.39
N TYR A 242 14.65 5.14 -10.42
CA TYR A 242 15.63 4.62 -11.38
C TYR A 242 15.85 5.61 -12.53
N PRO A 243 17.07 5.85 -13.02
CA PRO A 243 18.35 5.35 -12.48
C PRO A 243 19.00 6.32 -11.48
N ASP A 244 18.40 7.46 -11.17
CA ASP A 244 19.04 8.58 -10.47
C ASP A 244 19.38 8.25 -9.00
N VAL A 245 18.53 7.45 -8.35
CA VAL A 245 18.67 7.05 -6.94
C VAL A 245 18.92 5.57 -6.81
N ILE A 246 18.19 4.74 -7.56
CA ILE A 246 18.40 3.29 -7.64
C ILE A 246 19.32 3.05 -8.84
N PRO A 247 20.57 2.65 -8.62
CA PRO A 247 21.52 2.45 -9.73
C PRO A 247 21.18 1.18 -10.52
N ARG A 248 21.59 1.14 -11.76
CA ARG A 248 21.41 -0.01 -12.67
C ARG A 248 21.91 -1.33 -12.08
N GLU A 249 23.03 -1.28 -11.40
CA GLU A 249 23.68 -2.44 -10.77
C GLU A 249 22.80 -3.10 -9.71
N ALA A 250 21.97 -2.34 -9.02
CA ALA A 250 21.01 -2.89 -8.05
C ALA A 250 20.00 -3.80 -8.77
N PHE A 251 19.37 -3.31 -9.84
CA PHE A 251 18.45 -4.11 -10.66
C PHE A 251 19.11 -5.35 -11.26
N LEU A 252 20.32 -5.24 -11.78
CA LEU A 252 21.06 -6.39 -12.30
C LEU A 252 21.30 -7.46 -11.23
N THR A 253 21.57 -7.05 -10.00
CA THR A 253 21.72 -7.96 -8.86
C THR A 253 20.41 -8.67 -8.54
N ASP A 254 19.30 -7.91 -8.48
CA ASP A 254 17.97 -8.46 -8.16
C ASP A 254 17.47 -9.39 -9.27
N VAL A 255 17.72 -9.06 -10.55
CA VAL A 255 17.49 -9.95 -11.70
C VAL A 255 18.27 -11.26 -11.58
N ALA A 256 19.56 -11.19 -11.20
CA ALA A 256 20.37 -12.40 -11.04
C ALA A 256 19.82 -13.29 -9.91
N ILE A 257 19.38 -12.71 -8.81
CA ILE A 257 18.73 -13.42 -7.70
C ILE A 257 17.40 -14.05 -8.16
N ALA A 258 16.58 -13.28 -8.87
CA ALA A 258 15.29 -13.75 -9.41
C ALA A 258 15.47 -14.98 -10.32
N LYS A 259 16.46 -14.96 -11.22
CA LYS A 259 16.79 -16.09 -12.09
C LYS A 259 17.23 -17.34 -11.31
N GLN A 260 17.98 -17.16 -10.22
CA GLN A 260 18.39 -18.27 -9.35
C GLN A 260 17.18 -18.88 -8.61
N GLY A 261 16.16 -18.08 -8.30
CA GLY A 261 14.91 -18.52 -7.68
C GLY A 261 13.96 -19.28 -8.63
N GLY A 262 14.30 -19.39 -9.93
CA GLY A 262 13.45 -20.05 -10.92
C GLY A 262 12.11 -19.34 -11.14
N ALA A 263 11.04 -20.09 -11.38
CA ALA A 263 9.73 -19.52 -11.68
C ALA A 263 9.20 -18.60 -10.54
N ASP A 264 9.35 -19.02 -9.29
CA ASP A 264 8.91 -18.24 -8.13
C ASP A 264 9.71 -16.94 -7.96
N GLY A 265 11.03 -16.99 -8.18
CA GLY A 265 11.89 -15.81 -8.16
C GLY A 265 11.55 -14.81 -9.26
N LEU A 266 11.22 -15.28 -10.47
CA LEU A 266 10.83 -14.43 -11.59
C LEU A 266 9.50 -13.70 -11.32
N ILE A 267 8.52 -14.41 -10.75
CA ILE A 267 7.24 -13.79 -10.42
C ILE A 267 7.37 -12.81 -9.26
N ASP A 268 8.15 -13.16 -8.24
CA ASP A 268 8.41 -12.27 -7.09
C ASP A 268 9.05 -10.95 -7.55
N PHE A 269 10.05 -11.00 -8.45
CA PHE A 269 10.66 -9.81 -9.04
C PHE A 269 9.63 -8.95 -9.79
N ARG A 270 8.77 -9.57 -10.62
CA ARG A 270 7.73 -8.82 -11.33
C ARG A 270 6.78 -8.12 -10.37
N ILE A 271 6.41 -8.76 -9.26
CA ILE A 271 5.54 -8.15 -8.25
C ILE A 271 6.27 -7.04 -7.48
N GLN A 272 7.45 -7.32 -6.94
CA GLN A 272 8.11 -6.43 -5.99
C GLN A 272 8.89 -5.29 -6.66
N ASP A 273 9.50 -5.56 -7.83
CA ASP A 273 10.41 -4.63 -8.51
C ASP A 273 9.78 -3.99 -9.75
N LEU A 274 8.89 -4.70 -10.46
CA LEU A 274 8.16 -4.15 -11.59
C LEU A 274 6.72 -3.74 -11.27
N GLY A 275 6.26 -3.99 -10.06
CA GLY A 275 4.93 -3.58 -9.64
C GLY A 275 3.80 -4.34 -10.35
N LEU A 276 4.03 -5.62 -10.69
CA LEU A 276 3.03 -6.43 -11.36
C LEU A 276 1.72 -6.42 -10.57
N TRP A 277 0.66 -5.99 -11.25
CA TRP A 277 -0.68 -6.00 -10.72
C TRP A 277 -1.34 -7.34 -11.02
N TRP A 278 -1.47 -8.12 -10.00
CA TRP A 278 -2.18 -9.38 -10.06
C TRP A 278 -3.66 -9.10 -9.81
N ALA A 279 -4.45 -9.05 -10.88
CA ALA A 279 -5.87 -8.67 -10.78
C ALA A 279 -6.72 -9.76 -10.14
N ASP A 280 -6.36 -11.02 -10.32
CA ASP A 280 -7.13 -12.14 -9.79
C ASP A 280 -6.19 -13.19 -9.18
N SER A 281 -6.33 -13.32 -7.88
CA SER A 281 -6.02 -14.54 -7.12
C SER A 281 -4.67 -15.23 -7.41
N ILE A 282 -4.04 -15.69 -6.36
CA ILE A 282 -3.06 -16.77 -6.35
C ILE A 282 -3.36 -17.73 -7.52
N PRO A 283 -2.44 -17.89 -8.49
CA PRO A 283 -2.70 -18.85 -9.54
C PRO A 283 -3.10 -20.16 -8.88
N PRO A 284 -4.18 -20.78 -9.33
CA PRO A 284 -4.63 -22.01 -8.71
C PRO A 284 -3.47 -23.01 -8.74
N ALA A 285 -3.26 -23.72 -7.65
CA ALA A 285 -2.19 -24.73 -7.54
C ALA A 285 -2.24 -25.76 -8.68
N ILE A 286 -3.39 -25.86 -9.32
CA ILE A 286 -3.60 -26.63 -10.55
C ILE A 286 -4.11 -25.62 -11.60
N PRO A 287 -3.42 -25.44 -12.75
CA PRO A 287 -3.91 -24.62 -13.84
C PRO A 287 -5.37 -24.95 -14.21
N MET A 288 -6.21 -23.93 -14.45
CA MET A 288 -7.63 -24.14 -14.68
C MET A 288 -7.94 -25.02 -15.90
N ASP A 289 -7.11 -24.92 -16.94
CA ASP A 289 -7.20 -25.79 -18.13
C ASP A 289 -6.96 -27.26 -17.79
N LEU A 290 -6.01 -27.57 -16.91
CA LEU A 290 -5.80 -28.90 -16.38
C LEU A 290 -6.95 -29.34 -15.46
N TRP A 291 -7.45 -28.43 -14.63
CA TRP A 291 -8.62 -28.70 -13.78
C TRP A 291 -9.86 -29.01 -14.60
N ASP A 292 -10.14 -28.19 -15.61
CA ASP A 292 -11.28 -28.39 -16.52
C ASP A 292 -11.13 -29.66 -17.37
N SER A 293 -9.90 -30.00 -17.78
CA SER A 293 -9.63 -31.25 -18.52
C SER A 293 -9.78 -32.50 -17.65
N ALA A 294 -9.60 -32.37 -16.35
CA ALA A 294 -9.79 -33.44 -15.38
C ALA A 294 -11.26 -33.61 -14.95
N TYR A 295 -12.15 -32.70 -15.38
CA TYR A 295 -13.57 -32.78 -15.07
C TYR A 295 -14.16 -34.05 -15.76
N SER A 296 -14.88 -34.84 -14.99
CA SER A 296 -15.59 -36.01 -15.50
C SER A 296 -17.01 -36.03 -14.93
N ASP A 297 -17.97 -36.33 -15.80
CA ASP A 297 -19.40 -36.50 -15.44
C ASP A 297 -19.68 -37.80 -14.70
N LEU A 298 -18.65 -38.53 -14.23
CA LEU A 298 -18.80 -39.75 -13.49
C LEU A 298 -19.59 -39.50 -12.20
N GLN A 299 -20.81 -40.03 -12.15
CA GLN A 299 -21.62 -40.03 -10.92
C GLN A 299 -21.04 -41.11 -9.98
N HIS A 300 -20.43 -40.67 -8.91
CA HIS A 300 -20.01 -41.55 -7.82
C HIS A 300 -21.16 -41.74 -6.85
N ASP A 301 -21.35 -42.97 -6.39
CA ASP A 301 -22.26 -43.24 -5.27
C ASP A 301 -21.68 -42.55 -4.03
N ARG A 302 -22.49 -41.70 -3.41
CA ARG A 302 -22.07 -40.91 -2.23
C ARG A 302 -21.59 -41.78 -1.08
N ASP A 303 -22.09 -43.00 -1.00
CA ASP A 303 -21.71 -43.98 0.04
C ASP A 303 -20.34 -44.58 -0.15
N THR A 304 -19.72 -44.38 -1.31
CA THR A 304 -18.35 -44.85 -1.63
C THR A 304 -17.30 -43.76 -1.54
N LEU A 305 -17.69 -42.52 -1.23
CA LEU A 305 -16.75 -41.42 -1.10
C LEU A 305 -16.17 -41.34 0.30
N VAL A 306 -14.85 -41.27 0.38
CA VAL A 306 -14.11 -40.97 1.61
C VAL A 306 -13.76 -39.48 1.61
N TYR A 307 -14.21 -38.76 2.63
CA TYR A 307 -13.95 -37.34 2.78
C TYR A 307 -12.87 -37.12 3.84
N ALA A 308 -11.94 -36.21 3.53
CA ALA A 308 -10.98 -35.68 4.49
C ALA A 308 -11.17 -34.17 4.62
N LEU A 309 -11.29 -33.69 5.84
CA LEU A 309 -11.38 -32.29 6.16
C LEU A 309 -10.09 -31.89 6.91
N THR A 310 -9.37 -30.93 6.38
CA THR A 310 -8.16 -30.41 7.00
C THR A 310 -8.36 -28.90 7.26
N PHE A 311 -8.07 -28.49 8.49
CA PHE A 311 -8.10 -27.07 8.86
C PHE A 311 -6.68 -26.62 9.17
N ASP A 312 -6.24 -25.53 8.51
CA ASP A 312 -5.00 -24.83 8.82
C ASP A 312 -5.33 -23.59 9.67
N PRO A 313 -5.04 -23.61 10.98
CA PRO A 313 -5.35 -22.48 11.87
C PRO A 313 -4.49 -21.24 11.58
N ALA A 314 -3.31 -21.39 10.95
CA ALA A 314 -2.43 -20.27 10.66
C ALA A 314 -2.96 -19.40 9.52
N THR A 315 -3.62 -20.00 8.53
CA THR A 315 -4.22 -19.32 7.38
C THR A 315 -5.73 -19.22 7.45
N SER A 316 -6.37 -19.79 8.48
CA SER A 316 -7.83 -19.96 8.60
C SER A 316 -8.47 -20.66 7.38
N THR A 317 -7.72 -21.53 6.73
CA THR A 317 -8.14 -22.22 5.50
C THR A 317 -8.70 -23.58 5.83
N LEU A 318 -9.85 -23.91 5.22
CA LEU A 318 -10.46 -25.22 5.30
C LEU A 318 -10.28 -25.93 3.95
N ALA A 319 -9.65 -27.12 3.96
CA ALA A 319 -9.55 -27.95 2.78
C ALA A 319 -10.44 -29.18 2.92
N LEU A 320 -11.34 -29.38 1.96
CA LEU A 320 -12.16 -30.59 1.85
C LEU A 320 -11.65 -31.41 0.68
N SER A 321 -11.26 -32.64 0.94
CA SER A 321 -10.84 -33.60 -0.06
C SER A 321 -11.82 -34.78 -0.08
N ALA A 322 -12.17 -35.24 -1.28
CA ALA A 322 -12.99 -36.41 -1.46
C ALA A 322 -12.26 -37.39 -2.38
N ALA A 323 -12.25 -38.68 -2.04
CA ALA A 323 -11.69 -39.74 -2.85
C ALA A 323 -12.71 -40.87 -3.00
N ALA A 324 -12.85 -41.35 -4.21
CA ALA A 324 -13.64 -42.55 -4.50
C ALA A 324 -12.68 -43.70 -4.85
N SER A 325 -12.97 -44.88 -4.32
CA SER A 325 -12.29 -46.10 -4.77
C SER A 325 -13.00 -46.63 -6.02
N THR A 326 -12.36 -46.44 -7.15
CA THR A 326 -12.72 -47.12 -8.40
C THR A 326 -11.53 -47.96 -8.86
N GLU A 327 -11.68 -48.77 -9.89
CA GLU A 327 -10.54 -49.46 -10.48
C GLU A 327 -9.48 -48.45 -11.03
N GLU A 328 -9.92 -47.22 -11.25
CA GLU A 328 -9.05 -46.06 -11.54
C GLU A 328 -9.22 -45.00 -10.42
N VAL A 329 -8.14 -44.67 -9.75
CA VAL A 329 -8.15 -43.69 -8.64
C VAL A 329 -8.19 -42.25 -9.18
N THR A 330 -9.28 -41.55 -8.95
CA THR A 330 -9.36 -40.10 -9.21
C THR A 330 -9.40 -39.37 -7.85
N VAL A 331 -8.47 -38.45 -7.62
CA VAL A 331 -8.42 -37.64 -6.41
C VAL A 331 -8.77 -36.19 -6.78
N GLY A 332 -9.83 -35.68 -6.19
CA GLY A 332 -10.16 -34.24 -6.24
C GLY A 332 -9.98 -33.58 -4.90
N SER A 333 -9.43 -32.39 -4.87
CA SER A 333 -9.37 -31.55 -3.68
C SER A 333 -9.85 -30.15 -4.01
N GLN A 334 -10.61 -29.57 -3.09
CA GLN A 334 -11.08 -28.18 -3.21
C GLN A 334 -10.75 -27.43 -1.93
N ARG A 335 -10.14 -26.28 -2.08
CA ARG A 335 -9.78 -25.39 -0.97
C ARG A 335 -10.79 -24.26 -0.89
N TYR A 336 -11.34 -24.04 0.29
CA TYR A 336 -12.26 -22.94 0.56
C TYR A 336 -11.61 -22.03 1.59
N ASP A 337 -11.40 -20.78 1.21
CA ASP A 337 -11.02 -19.74 2.14
C ASP A 337 -12.28 -19.10 2.74
N LYS A 338 -12.21 -18.77 4.02
CA LYS A 338 -13.31 -18.10 4.71
C LYS A 338 -13.35 -16.62 4.40
#